data_9bae4284a6b6ae9e851b448e5f518259
#
_entry.id   9bae4284a6b6ae9e851b448e5f518259
#
_cell.length_a   1.000
_cell.length_b   1.000
_cell.length_c   1.000
_cell.angle_alpha   90.00
_cell.angle_beta   90.00
_cell.angle_gamma   90.00
#
_symmetry.space_group_name_H-M   'P 1'
#
loop_
_entity.id
_entity.type
_entity.pdbx_description
1 polymer ?
#
loop_
_entity_poly.entity_id
_entity_poly.type
_entity_poly.pdbx_seq_one_letter_code
_entity_poly.pdbx_strand_id
1 'polypeptide(L)'
;MIKLVLCAMLFLFFLSVSLPSASDQTRPKLIVVVAVDQLRRDRLNADSTGAFGRLLKQGRVFTNAQLDHAVTNTCPGHAVILSGASPGQAGVPGNSYIDHETFTERYCMGDENNATRVLGGQQNRSPKNLQVTTLGDWLKQENADARVFAVAGKDRAAIAMGGHKADGAFWFDSKSGRFTTSGYYASELADYVLSFNGKNSFADGHFVDVPQQWHHAEGEFRVDDYEGESTRFKRVSGHPLRDERGSYEPVYVSPWLDLSTFALATEIVQAEDLGADDVTDLLAIGLSGTDVIGHHYGPRSAEAADALQRLDQRFDTFLKMLDDKVGASDYLIVVTADHGVAELPEYRDEQGSKCPVSGRISVEELVASIHQELFKKFTHPHSPADAFKISGSQFVFNRTFLSEHDLALDRGIEVLDQILTDQKIVKAAWSAEEISTGSSEEARLYRNS
;
A
#
# COMPACT_ATOMS: atom_id res chain seq x y z
N MET A 1 64.01 39.96 -58.12
CA MET A 1 63.77 38.73 -57.37
C MET A 1 62.49 38.92 -56.60
N ILE A 2 61.41 38.45 -57.17
CA ILE A 2 60.04 38.56 -56.59
C ILE A 2 59.72 37.23 -55.96
N LYS A 3 59.50 37.22 -54.63
CA LYS A 3 59.01 36.01 -53.91
C LYS A 3 57.49 36.08 -53.91
N LEU A 4 56.87 35.11 -54.56
CA LEU A 4 55.47 34.83 -54.56
C LEU A 4 55.13 34.21 -53.22
N VAL A 5 54.19 34.78 -52.45
CA VAL A 5 53.60 34.18 -51.22
C VAL A 5 52.25 33.66 -51.65
N LEU A 6 52.11 32.31 -51.61
CA LEU A 6 50.85 31.59 -51.84
C LEU A 6 50.06 31.54 -50.55
N CYS A 7 48.89 32.22 -50.51
CA CYS A 7 47.98 32.17 -49.37
C CYS A 7 46.98 31.04 -49.60
N ALA A 8 47.12 29.94 -48.87
CA ALA A 8 46.16 28.82 -48.87
C ALA A 8 44.98 29.17 -47.95
N MET A 9 43.82 29.45 -48.54
CA MET A 9 42.55 29.52 -47.82
C MET A 9 42.04 28.11 -47.49
N LEU A 10 42.13 27.71 -46.24
CA LEU A 10 41.44 26.52 -45.75
C LEU A 10 39.94 26.87 -45.54
N PHE A 11 39.07 26.34 -46.41
CA PHE A 11 37.63 26.31 -46.17
C PHE A 11 37.32 25.24 -45.15
N LEU A 12 37.06 25.62 -43.90
CA LEU A 12 36.48 24.76 -42.89
C LEU A 12 34.99 24.60 -43.16
N PHE A 13 34.62 23.49 -43.75
CA PHE A 13 33.23 23.03 -43.81
C PHE A 13 32.82 22.61 -42.41
N PHE A 14 32.11 23.46 -41.68
CA PHE A 14 31.36 23.08 -40.50
C PHE A 14 30.19 22.20 -40.97
N LEU A 15 30.35 20.86 -40.93
CA LEU A 15 29.22 19.95 -40.90
C LEU A 15 28.45 20.23 -39.61
N SER A 16 27.37 20.96 -39.71
CA SER A 16 26.36 21.03 -38.64
C SER A 16 25.73 19.64 -38.54
N VAL A 17 26.30 18.78 -37.68
CA VAL A 17 25.59 17.60 -37.22
C VAL A 17 24.45 18.13 -36.36
N SER A 18 23.27 18.27 -36.97
CA SER A 18 22.05 18.42 -36.20
C SER A 18 21.91 17.16 -35.35
N LEU A 19 22.29 17.24 -34.09
CA LEU A 19 21.85 16.25 -33.10
C LEU A 19 20.32 16.17 -33.24
N PRO A 20 19.74 14.96 -33.36
CA PRO A 20 18.31 14.86 -33.31
C PRO A 20 17.87 15.59 -32.06
N SER A 21 17.05 16.62 -32.23
CA SER A 21 16.29 17.22 -31.14
C SER A 21 15.72 16.08 -30.34
N ALA A 22 15.94 16.06 -29.01
CA ALA A 22 15.22 15.14 -28.14
C ALA A 22 13.77 15.19 -28.62
N SER A 23 13.26 14.07 -29.10
CA SER A 23 11.88 13.97 -29.57
C SER A 23 11.03 14.70 -28.53
N ASP A 24 10.22 15.62 -29.00
CA ASP A 24 9.19 16.28 -28.20
C ASP A 24 8.35 15.13 -27.61
N GLN A 25 8.79 14.58 -26.48
CA GLN A 25 8.00 13.58 -25.76
C GLN A 25 6.85 14.39 -25.20
N THR A 26 5.72 14.33 -25.89
CA THR A 26 4.48 14.90 -25.41
C THR A 26 4.24 14.35 -24.00
N ARG A 27 4.07 15.23 -23.03
CA ARG A 27 3.74 14.83 -21.65
C ARG A 27 2.43 14.06 -21.71
N PRO A 28 2.28 12.99 -20.90
CA PRO A 28 0.99 12.31 -20.82
C PRO A 28 -0.07 13.28 -20.30
N LYS A 29 -1.26 13.24 -20.84
CA LYS A 29 -2.42 13.99 -20.34
C LYS A 29 -2.92 13.41 -19.02
N LEU A 30 -2.76 12.11 -18.81
CA LEU A 30 -3.14 11.43 -17.58
C LEU A 30 -2.04 10.47 -17.13
N ILE A 31 -1.65 10.58 -15.87
CA ILE A 31 -0.84 9.56 -15.19
C ILE A 31 -1.78 8.71 -14.33
N VAL A 32 -1.79 7.40 -14.55
CA VAL A 32 -2.51 6.45 -13.74
C VAL A 32 -1.51 5.58 -12.97
N VAL A 33 -1.60 5.58 -11.65
CA VAL A 33 -0.75 4.73 -10.79
C VAL A 33 -1.62 3.73 -10.08
N VAL A 34 -1.41 2.44 -10.36
CA VAL A 34 -2.15 1.32 -9.77
C VAL A 34 -1.23 0.59 -8.80
N ALA A 35 -1.53 0.69 -7.53
CA ALA A 35 -0.90 -0.10 -6.48
C ALA A 35 -1.78 -1.31 -6.17
N VAL A 36 -1.30 -2.51 -6.47
CA VAL A 36 -1.99 -3.76 -6.13
C VAL A 36 -1.40 -4.25 -4.81
N ASP A 37 -2.14 -4.06 -3.74
CA ASP A 37 -1.70 -4.32 -2.36
C ASP A 37 -1.29 -5.80 -2.19
N GLN A 38 -0.10 -6.06 -1.65
CA GLN A 38 0.47 -7.39 -1.41
C GLN A 38 0.84 -8.18 -2.69
N LEU A 39 0.78 -7.58 -3.90
CA LEU A 39 1.02 -8.33 -5.14
C LEU A 39 2.47 -8.75 -5.27
N ARG A 40 2.69 -10.05 -5.27
CA ARG A 40 4.00 -10.66 -5.51
C ARG A 40 4.26 -10.77 -7.01
N ARG A 41 5.50 -10.48 -7.41
CA ARG A 41 5.92 -10.60 -8.81
C ARG A 41 5.68 -11.99 -9.41
N ASP A 42 5.89 -13.05 -8.62
CA ASP A 42 5.74 -14.44 -9.07
C ASP A 42 4.28 -14.86 -9.30
N ARG A 43 3.32 -13.97 -9.02
CA ARG A 43 1.90 -14.15 -9.34
C ARG A 43 1.53 -13.57 -10.71
N LEU A 44 2.39 -12.76 -11.31
CA LEU A 44 2.15 -12.16 -12.62
C LEU A 44 2.49 -13.14 -13.75
N ASN A 45 1.57 -13.29 -14.71
CA ASN A 45 1.73 -14.17 -15.86
C ASN A 45 1.62 -13.35 -17.16
N ALA A 46 2.69 -13.38 -17.97
CA ALA A 46 2.70 -12.71 -19.26
C ALA A 46 1.74 -13.35 -20.29
N ASP A 47 1.33 -14.60 -20.07
CA ASP A 47 0.37 -15.30 -20.94
C ASP A 47 -1.09 -15.07 -20.55
N SER A 48 -1.32 -14.27 -19.48
CA SER A 48 -2.67 -13.81 -19.15
C SER A 48 -3.31 -13.08 -20.33
N THR A 49 -4.61 -13.27 -20.50
CA THR A 49 -5.40 -12.61 -21.55
C THR A 49 -5.96 -11.25 -21.10
N GLY A 50 -5.74 -10.87 -19.84
CA GLY A 50 -6.18 -9.61 -19.26
C GLY A 50 -5.13 -8.50 -19.32
N ALA A 51 -5.27 -7.54 -18.41
CA ALA A 51 -4.40 -6.36 -18.33
C ALA A 51 -2.94 -6.71 -18.07
N PHE A 52 -2.67 -7.65 -17.15
CA PHE A 52 -1.29 -7.99 -16.80
C PHE A 52 -0.53 -8.56 -17.99
N GLY A 53 -1.14 -9.45 -18.78
CA GLY A 53 -0.53 -9.95 -20.00
C GLY A 53 -0.25 -8.88 -21.04
N ARG A 54 -1.19 -7.94 -21.24
CA ARG A 54 -1.02 -6.76 -22.09
C ARG A 54 0.14 -5.89 -21.62
N LEU A 55 0.16 -5.52 -20.34
CA LEU A 55 1.15 -4.62 -19.75
C LEU A 55 2.55 -5.24 -19.73
N LEU A 56 2.67 -6.52 -19.39
CA LEU A 56 3.95 -7.23 -19.40
C LEU A 56 4.56 -7.38 -20.80
N LYS A 57 3.73 -7.48 -21.85
CA LYS A 57 4.19 -7.57 -23.25
C LYS A 57 4.50 -6.22 -23.88
N GLN A 58 3.75 -5.18 -23.53
CA GLN A 58 3.83 -3.87 -24.19
C GLN A 58 4.56 -2.82 -23.35
N GLY A 59 4.58 -2.99 -22.03
CA GLY A 59 5.17 -2.06 -21.10
C GLY A 59 6.64 -2.32 -20.82
N ARG A 60 7.24 -1.42 -20.03
CA ARG A 60 8.59 -1.58 -19.49
C ARG A 60 8.53 -2.29 -18.13
N VAL A 61 9.17 -3.45 -18.03
CA VAL A 61 9.18 -4.26 -16.79
C VAL A 61 10.49 -4.05 -16.03
N PHE A 62 10.40 -3.62 -14.78
CA PHE A 62 11.53 -3.44 -13.87
C PHE A 62 11.71 -4.71 -13.04
N THR A 63 12.58 -5.61 -13.48
CA THR A 63 12.71 -6.96 -12.91
C THR A 63 13.46 -7.02 -11.58
N ASN A 64 14.23 -5.98 -11.24
CA ASN A 64 15.05 -5.88 -10.03
C ASN A 64 14.58 -4.77 -9.07
N ALA A 65 13.34 -4.33 -9.20
CA ALA A 65 12.77 -3.39 -8.25
C ALA A 65 12.69 -4.04 -6.86
N GLN A 66 13.14 -3.31 -5.83
CA GLN A 66 13.15 -3.76 -4.44
C GLN A 66 12.67 -2.62 -3.54
N LEU A 67 12.02 -2.98 -2.44
CA LEU A 67 11.71 -2.03 -1.38
C LEU A 67 12.98 -1.73 -0.59
N ASP A 68 13.22 -0.46 -0.31
CA ASP A 68 14.42 0.03 0.39
C ASP A 68 14.13 0.35 1.87
N HIS A 69 13.20 -0.40 2.46
CA HIS A 69 12.82 -0.30 3.86
C HIS A 69 12.39 -1.67 4.42
N ALA A 70 12.52 -1.87 5.74
CA ALA A 70 12.26 -3.13 6.40
C ALA A 70 10.78 -3.31 6.78
N VAL A 71 10.08 -2.25 7.20
CA VAL A 71 8.69 -2.31 7.61
C VAL A 71 7.78 -2.22 6.38
N THR A 72 7.45 -3.39 5.82
CA THR A 72 6.72 -3.54 4.54
C THR A 72 5.22 -3.74 4.81
N ASN A 73 4.55 -2.63 5.16
CA ASN A 73 3.11 -2.55 5.43
C ASN A 73 2.43 -1.61 4.44
N THR A 74 1.11 -1.66 4.39
CA THR A 74 0.30 -0.85 3.46
C THR A 74 0.60 0.64 3.51
N CYS A 75 0.60 1.26 4.70
CA CYS A 75 0.76 2.72 4.81
C CYS A 75 2.15 3.19 4.36
N PRO A 76 3.26 2.62 4.88
CA PRO A 76 4.61 2.91 4.38
C PRO A 76 4.74 2.69 2.87
N GLY A 77 4.29 1.54 2.38
CA GLY A 77 4.43 1.19 0.96
C GLY A 77 3.70 2.17 0.04
N HIS A 78 2.45 2.52 0.34
CA HIS A 78 1.70 3.49 -0.46
C HIS A 78 2.29 4.91 -0.36
N ALA A 79 2.83 5.30 0.81
CA ALA A 79 3.51 6.58 0.95
C ALA A 79 4.75 6.70 0.05
N VAL A 80 5.55 5.62 -0.05
CA VAL A 80 6.75 5.58 -0.91
C VAL A 80 6.40 5.71 -2.39
N ILE A 81 5.31 5.09 -2.87
CA ILE A 81 4.96 4.98 -4.29
C ILE A 81 4.91 6.36 -4.97
N LEU A 82 4.27 7.34 -4.37
CA LEU A 82 4.10 8.67 -4.99
C LEU A 82 4.92 9.79 -4.34
N SER A 83 5.61 9.52 -3.22
CA SER A 83 6.55 10.50 -2.64
C SER A 83 8.00 10.25 -3.05
N GLY A 84 8.36 9.00 -3.35
CA GLY A 84 9.74 8.60 -3.56
C GLY A 84 10.62 8.68 -2.33
N ALA A 85 10.06 9.06 -1.16
CA ALA A 85 10.76 9.15 0.10
C ALA A 85 10.66 7.84 0.89
N SER A 86 11.67 7.49 1.67
CA SER A 86 11.58 6.34 2.57
C SER A 86 10.52 6.58 3.67
N PRO A 87 9.91 5.52 4.24
CA PRO A 87 8.86 5.67 5.26
C PRO A 87 9.27 6.53 6.45
N GLY A 88 10.51 6.37 6.94
CA GLY A 88 11.05 7.20 8.02
C GLY A 88 11.13 8.68 7.65
N GLN A 89 11.53 9.01 6.42
CA GLN A 89 11.52 10.39 5.91
C GLN A 89 10.10 10.90 5.68
N ALA A 90 9.21 10.02 5.25
CA ALA A 90 7.82 10.37 5.03
C ALA A 90 7.00 10.55 6.32
N GLY A 91 7.54 10.18 7.48
CA GLY A 91 6.83 10.23 8.76
C GLY A 91 5.77 9.14 8.93
N VAL A 92 5.86 8.06 8.15
CA VAL A 92 4.87 6.97 8.08
C VAL A 92 5.57 5.61 8.31
N PRO A 93 6.08 5.34 9.54
CA PRO A 93 6.92 4.18 9.82
C PRO A 93 6.13 2.85 9.90
N GLY A 94 4.83 2.87 9.86
CA GLY A 94 3.95 1.69 9.95
C GLY A 94 2.50 2.03 9.73
N ASN A 95 1.60 1.03 9.68
CA ASN A 95 0.15 1.27 9.66
C ASN A 95 -0.32 1.95 10.95
N SER A 96 0.25 1.55 12.07
CA SER A 96 0.20 2.23 13.37
C SER A 96 1.60 2.23 13.96
N TYR A 97 1.89 3.17 14.82
CA TYR A 97 3.15 3.28 15.55
C TYR A 97 2.93 3.89 16.95
N ILE A 98 3.87 3.64 17.85
CA ILE A 98 3.83 4.23 19.18
C ILE A 98 4.62 5.54 19.16
N ASP A 99 3.96 6.63 19.47
CA ASP A 99 4.58 7.94 19.67
C ASP A 99 5.48 7.89 20.92
N HIS A 100 6.76 8.18 20.75
CA HIS A 100 7.75 8.07 21.81
C HIS A 100 7.59 9.08 22.95
N GLU A 101 6.98 10.23 22.67
CA GLU A 101 6.78 11.29 23.67
C GLU A 101 5.55 11.04 24.51
N THR A 102 4.45 10.68 23.86
CA THR A 102 3.15 10.49 24.52
C THR A 102 2.88 9.04 24.93
N PHE A 103 3.66 8.10 24.43
CA PHE A 103 3.47 6.66 24.59
C PHE A 103 2.07 6.20 24.16
N THR A 104 1.49 6.85 23.16
CA THR A 104 0.19 6.52 22.59
C THR A 104 0.34 5.92 21.20
N GLU A 105 -0.55 4.99 20.86
CA GLU A 105 -0.61 4.47 19.51
C GLU A 105 -1.23 5.51 18.57
N ARG A 106 -0.56 5.73 17.45
CA ARG A 106 -1.02 6.60 16.37
C ARG A 106 -1.26 5.79 15.11
N TYR A 107 -2.39 6.01 14.49
CA TYR A 107 -2.68 5.48 13.15
C TYR A 107 -2.03 6.38 12.09
N CYS A 108 -1.42 5.79 11.07
CA CYS A 108 -0.60 6.54 10.10
C CYS A 108 -1.33 7.70 9.40
N MET A 109 -2.61 7.56 9.07
CA MET A 109 -3.45 8.61 8.49
C MET A 109 -4.49 9.16 9.49
N GLY A 110 -4.21 8.99 10.78
CA GLY A 110 -5.04 9.54 11.86
C GLY A 110 -4.83 11.04 12.03
N ASP A 111 -5.87 11.74 12.50
CA ASP A 111 -5.82 13.15 12.82
C ASP A 111 -6.64 13.42 14.09
N GLU A 112 -6.20 14.34 14.93
CA GLU A 112 -6.95 14.77 16.11
C GLU A 112 -7.97 15.87 15.77
N ASN A 113 -7.88 16.47 14.58
CA ASN A 113 -8.77 17.55 14.17
C ASN A 113 -10.14 17.02 13.74
N ASN A 114 -11.19 17.40 14.45
CA ASN A 114 -12.56 17.00 14.12
C ASN A 114 -13.05 17.50 12.75
N ALA A 115 -12.43 18.52 12.18
CA ALA A 115 -12.76 18.97 10.83
C ALA A 115 -12.38 17.94 9.75
N THR A 116 -11.48 17.00 10.06
CA THR A 116 -11.05 15.92 9.16
C THR A 116 -11.82 14.61 9.36
N ARG A 117 -13.01 14.70 10.01
CA ARG A 117 -13.84 13.52 10.24
C ARG A 117 -14.28 12.87 8.92
N VAL A 118 -14.22 11.54 8.89
CA VAL A 118 -14.75 10.73 7.80
C VAL A 118 -16.26 10.96 7.65
N LEU A 119 -16.71 11.24 6.43
CA LEU A 119 -18.13 11.49 6.16
C LEU A 119 -18.95 10.22 6.46
N GLY A 120 -19.90 10.35 7.39
CA GLY A 120 -20.67 9.20 7.88
C GLY A 120 -19.96 8.33 8.92
N GLY A 121 -18.70 8.64 9.26
CA GLY A 121 -17.86 7.88 10.22
C GLY A 121 -17.62 8.62 11.53
N GLN A 122 -16.81 7.98 12.38
CA GLN A 122 -16.40 8.54 13.68
C GLN A 122 -14.90 8.89 13.72
N GLN A 123 -14.09 8.29 12.84
CA GLN A 123 -12.64 8.51 12.81
C GLN A 123 -12.32 9.81 12.06
N ASN A 124 -11.22 10.45 12.43
CA ASN A 124 -10.65 11.55 11.68
C ASN A 124 -9.50 11.03 10.82
N ARG A 125 -9.44 11.48 9.56
CA ARG A 125 -8.45 11.01 8.58
C ARG A 125 -7.93 12.17 7.74
N SER A 126 -6.59 12.25 7.64
CA SER A 126 -5.93 13.23 6.78
C SER A 126 -4.49 12.79 6.47
N PRO A 127 -3.81 13.42 5.52
CA PRO A 127 -2.37 13.21 5.28
C PRO A 127 -1.47 13.95 6.28
N LYS A 128 -1.96 14.41 7.44
CA LYS A 128 -1.23 15.21 8.42
C LYS A 128 0.13 14.60 8.82
N ASN A 129 0.16 13.26 8.97
CA ASN A 129 1.37 12.55 9.37
C ASN A 129 2.34 12.30 8.20
N LEU A 130 1.90 12.48 6.96
CA LEU A 130 2.75 12.43 5.78
C LEU A 130 3.57 13.72 5.71
N GLN A 131 4.86 13.64 6.03
CA GLN A 131 5.75 14.82 6.17
C GLN A 131 6.39 15.25 4.84
N VAL A 132 6.09 14.57 3.76
CA VAL A 132 6.62 14.82 2.43
C VAL A 132 5.50 15.08 1.43
N THR A 133 5.83 15.75 0.34
CA THR A 133 4.90 15.96 -0.78
C THR A 133 4.91 14.76 -1.73
N THR A 134 3.82 14.60 -2.48
CA THR A 134 3.63 13.53 -3.46
C THR A 134 3.68 14.05 -4.88
N LEU A 135 3.69 13.14 -5.85
CA LEU A 135 3.59 13.49 -7.29
C LEU A 135 2.38 14.39 -7.56
N GLY A 136 1.23 14.12 -6.93
CA GLY A 136 0.04 14.95 -7.07
C GLY A 136 0.25 16.38 -6.56
N ASP A 137 0.94 16.53 -5.41
CA ASP A 137 1.29 17.85 -4.88
C ASP A 137 2.23 18.61 -5.82
N TRP A 138 3.17 17.92 -6.48
CA TRP A 138 4.09 18.53 -7.44
C TRP A 138 3.40 18.95 -8.72
N LEU A 139 2.50 18.12 -9.27
CA LEU A 139 1.69 18.47 -10.43
C LEU A 139 0.85 19.73 -10.16
N LYS A 140 0.18 19.78 -9.02
CA LYS A 140 -0.57 20.97 -8.56
C LYS A 140 0.32 22.20 -8.34
N GLN A 141 1.57 22.01 -7.93
CA GLN A 141 2.52 23.11 -7.77
C GLN A 141 3.01 23.63 -9.12
N GLU A 142 3.20 22.75 -10.10
CA GLU A 142 3.60 23.13 -11.46
C GLU A 142 2.44 23.80 -12.21
N ASN A 143 1.24 23.23 -12.11
CA ASN A 143 0.02 23.76 -12.70
C ASN A 143 -1.18 23.54 -11.76
N ALA A 144 -1.80 24.63 -11.30
CA ALA A 144 -2.93 24.58 -10.39
C ALA A 144 -4.20 23.93 -11.01
N ASP A 145 -4.29 23.88 -12.33
CA ASP A 145 -5.40 23.27 -13.06
C ASP A 145 -5.27 21.74 -13.16
N ALA A 146 -4.09 21.16 -12.83
CA ALA A 146 -3.92 19.71 -12.77
C ALA A 146 -4.91 19.09 -11.78
N ARG A 147 -5.58 18.02 -12.18
CA ARG A 147 -6.54 17.30 -11.35
C ARG A 147 -5.88 16.07 -10.71
N VAL A 148 -6.07 15.91 -9.42
CA VAL A 148 -5.43 14.84 -8.64
C VAL A 148 -6.48 14.10 -7.85
N PHE A 149 -6.67 12.81 -8.17
CA PHE A 149 -7.63 11.96 -7.49
C PHE A 149 -6.98 10.67 -7.02
N ALA A 150 -7.45 10.15 -5.88
CA ALA A 150 -7.08 8.85 -5.36
C ALA A 150 -8.31 8.04 -4.96
N VAL A 151 -8.32 6.75 -5.27
CA VAL A 151 -9.37 5.83 -4.85
C VAL A 151 -8.78 4.49 -4.42
N ALA A 152 -9.23 3.96 -3.28
CA ALA A 152 -8.71 2.68 -2.78
C ALA A 152 -9.75 1.92 -1.94
N GLY A 153 -9.48 0.64 -1.68
CA GLY A 153 -10.23 -0.12 -0.70
C GLY A 153 -9.95 0.33 0.74
N LYS A 154 -8.70 0.71 1.04
CA LYS A 154 -8.25 1.17 2.37
C LYS A 154 -8.07 2.69 2.39
N ASP A 155 -8.49 3.34 3.49
CA ASP A 155 -8.31 4.78 3.73
C ASP A 155 -6.85 5.23 3.61
N ARG A 156 -5.94 4.51 4.25
CA ARG A 156 -4.50 4.82 4.25
C ARG A 156 -3.86 4.75 2.87
N ALA A 157 -4.35 3.86 2.00
CA ALA A 157 -3.86 3.76 0.63
C ALA A 157 -4.30 4.97 -0.21
N ALA A 158 -5.59 5.33 -0.15
CA ALA A 158 -6.12 6.49 -0.86
C ALA A 158 -5.46 7.80 -0.39
N ILE A 159 -5.33 7.98 0.93
CA ILE A 159 -4.78 9.21 1.51
C ILE A 159 -3.28 9.35 1.24
N ALA A 160 -2.49 8.27 1.42
CA ALA A 160 -1.05 8.30 1.18
C ALA A 160 -0.71 8.62 -0.28
N MET A 161 -1.46 8.06 -1.23
CA MET A 161 -1.27 8.34 -2.66
C MET A 161 -1.88 9.67 -3.10
N GLY A 162 -3.00 10.09 -2.51
CA GLY A 162 -3.62 11.38 -2.79
C GLY A 162 -2.74 12.55 -2.37
N GLY A 163 -2.05 12.42 -1.23
CA GLY A 163 -1.22 13.49 -0.69
C GLY A 163 -2.02 14.64 -0.12
N HIS A 164 -1.38 15.81 -0.08
CA HIS A 164 -1.94 16.99 0.60
C HIS A 164 -2.88 17.83 -0.27
N LYS A 165 -2.73 17.77 -1.60
CA LYS A 165 -3.44 18.66 -2.54
C LYS A 165 -4.38 17.94 -3.49
N ALA A 166 -4.72 16.66 -3.21
CA ALA A 166 -5.68 15.95 -4.03
C ALA A 166 -7.05 16.66 -4.04
N ASP A 167 -7.69 16.71 -5.21
CA ASP A 167 -9.06 17.19 -5.37
C ASP A 167 -10.09 16.23 -4.77
N GLY A 168 -9.71 14.94 -4.66
CA GLY A 168 -10.49 13.94 -3.94
C GLY A 168 -9.68 12.70 -3.62
N ALA A 169 -9.89 12.16 -2.42
CA ALA A 169 -9.40 10.85 -2.01
C ALA A 169 -10.57 10.05 -1.42
N PHE A 170 -10.87 8.90 -2.04
CA PHE A 170 -12.02 8.08 -1.71
C PHE A 170 -11.60 6.67 -1.30
N TRP A 171 -12.30 6.10 -0.31
CA TRP A 171 -12.06 4.74 0.13
C TRP A 171 -13.34 4.03 0.54
N PHE A 172 -13.31 2.69 0.52
CA PHE A 172 -14.45 1.88 0.88
C PHE A 172 -14.65 1.82 2.40
N ASP A 173 -15.86 2.10 2.87
CA ASP A 173 -16.27 1.90 4.25
C ASP A 173 -17.05 0.59 4.40
N SER A 174 -16.43 -0.41 5.01
CA SER A 174 -17.02 -1.75 5.20
C SER A 174 -18.25 -1.77 6.13
N LYS A 175 -18.51 -0.69 6.87
CA LYS A 175 -19.70 -0.59 7.71
C LYS A 175 -20.93 -0.19 6.90
N SER A 176 -20.78 0.78 6.02
CA SER A 176 -21.88 1.30 5.18
C SER A 176 -21.95 0.60 3.81
N GLY A 177 -20.89 -0.10 3.36
CA GLY A 177 -20.80 -0.65 2.01
C GLY A 177 -20.69 0.41 0.92
N ARG A 178 -20.12 1.57 1.23
CA ARG A 178 -20.06 2.74 0.35
C ARG A 178 -18.65 3.31 0.30
N PHE A 179 -18.34 4.01 -0.78
CA PHE A 179 -17.15 4.84 -0.81
C PHE A 179 -17.41 6.15 -0.09
N THR A 180 -16.41 6.59 0.67
CA THR A 180 -16.44 7.80 1.48
C THR A 180 -15.15 8.60 1.34
N THR A 181 -15.08 9.74 1.99
CA THR A 181 -13.90 10.60 2.13
C THR A 181 -13.87 11.21 3.54
N SER A 182 -12.98 12.13 3.80
CA SER A 182 -12.96 12.91 5.05
C SER A 182 -13.13 14.40 4.79
N GLY A 183 -13.49 15.12 5.86
CA GLY A 183 -13.58 16.57 5.84
C GLY A 183 -12.28 17.29 5.48
N TYR A 184 -11.15 16.58 5.40
CA TYR A 184 -9.90 17.12 4.87
C TYR A 184 -10.01 17.43 3.37
N TYR A 185 -10.55 16.49 2.59
CA TYR A 185 -10.67 16.63 1.14
C TYR A 185 -11.96 17.31 0.71
N ALA A 186 -13.07 17.04 1.38
CA ALA A 186 -14.36 17.63 1.02
C ALA A 186 -15.34 17.64 2.21
N SER A 187 -16.20 18.67 2.28
CA SER A 187 -17.27 18.76 3.27
C SER A 187 -18.46 17.83 2.98
N GLU A 188 -18.60 17.39 1.73
CA GLU A 188 -19.63 16.48 1.23
C GLU A 188 -19.09 15.66 0.06
N LEU A 189 -19.70 14.50 -0.21
CA LEU A 189 -19.34 13.70 -1.38
C LEU A 189 -19.83 14.38 -2.67
N ALA A 190 -19.00 14.32 -3.71
CA ALA A 190 -19.39 14.77 -5.04
C ALA A 190 -20.61 13.97 -5.56
N ASP A 191 -21.45 14.62 -6.37
CA ASP A 191 -22.69 14.04 -6.88
C ASP A 191 -22.50 12.71 -7.61
N TYR A 192 -21.41 12.55 -8.35
CA TYR A 192 -21.10 11.29 -9.03
C TYR A 192 -20.76 10.17 -8.03
N VAL A 193 -20.09 10.47 -6.91
CA VAL A 193 -19.83 9.49 -5.85
C VAL A 193 -21.10 9.12 -5.12
N LEU A 194 -21.98 10.10 -4.84
CA LEU A 194 -23.30 9.85 -4.26
C LEU A 194 -24.14 8.99 -5.19
N SER A 195 -24.15 9.30 -6.49
CA SER A 195 -24.86 8.53 -7.51
C SER A 195 -24.28 7.12 -7.64
N PHE A 196 -22.93 6.98 -7.63
CA PHE A 196 -22.24 5.70 -7.64
C PHE A 196 -22.65 4.86 -6.42
N ASN A 197 -22.59 5.41 -5.23
CA ASN A 197 -23.00 4.77 -4.00
C ASN A 197 -24.48 4.35 -4.01
N GLY A 198 -25.36 5.16 -4.60
CA GLY A 198 -26.79 4.84 -4.75
C GLY A 198 -27.06 3.74 -5.75
N LYS A 199 -26.37 3.74 -6.91
CA LYS A 199 -26.54 2.74 -7.97
C LYS A 199 -25.81 1.42 -7.66
N ASN A 200 -24.66 1.52 -6.97
CA ASN A 200 -23.75 0.42 -6.72
C ASN A 200 -23.60 0.13 -5.22
N SER A 201 -24.54 0.58 -4.42
CA SER A 201 -24.56 0.25 -3.00
C SER A 201 -24.85 -1.24 -2.85
N PHE A 202 -23.93 -1.94 -2.21
CA PHE A 202 -24.15 -3.32 -1.79
C PHE A 202 -25.39 -3.45 -0.88
N ALA A 203 -25.78 -2.34 -0.20
CA ALA A 203 -26.95 -2.27 0.66
C ALA A 203 -28.26 -2.46 -0.09
N ASP A 204 -28.38 -1.89 -1.27
CA ASP A 204 -29.64 -1.84 -2.04
C ASP A 204 -29.70 -2.93 -3.13
N GLY A 205 -28.72 -3.82 -3.21
CA GLY A 205 -28.65 -4.90 -4.18
C GLY A 205 -28.44 -4.44 -5.64
N HIS A 206 -28.04 -3.21 -5.84
CA HIS A 206 -27.84 -2.59 -7.16
C HIS A 206 -26.41 -2.63 -7.66
N PHE A 207 -25.48 -3.23 -6.91
CA PHE A 207 -24.20 -3.56 -7.51
C PHE A 207 -24.47 -4.70 -8.48
N VAL A 208 -24.55 -4.35 -9.75
CA VAL A 208 -24.77 -5.31 -10.83
C VAL A 208 -23.74 -6.43 -10.66
N ASP A 209 -24.21 -7.64 -10.41
CA ASP A 209 -23.44 -8.86 -10.36
C ASP A 209 -22.68 -9.21 -9.05
N VAL A 210 -23.01 -8.64 -7.90
CA VAL A 210 -22.53 -9.20 -6.62
C VAL A 210 -23.43 -10.38 -6.22
N PRO A 211 -22.91 -11.61 -6.28
CA PRO A 211 -23.70 -12.78 -5.90
C PRO A 211 -23.94 -12.83 -4.39
N GLN A 212 -24.83 -13.70 -3.94
CA GLN A 212 -25.02 -13.94 -2.49
C GLN A 212 -23.81 -14.60 -1.85
N GLN A 213 -23.06 -15.35 -2.65
CA GLN A 213 -21.86 -16.08 -2.22
C GLN A 213 -20.79 -15.96 -3.31
N TRP A 214 -19.56 -15.85 -2.85
CA TRP A 214 -18.40 -15.94 -3.72
C TRP A 214 -18.01 -17.40 -3.90
N HIS A 215 -18.10 -17.86 -5.14
CA HIS A 215 -17.56 -19.14 -5.58
C HIS A 215 -16.37 -18.85 -6.50
N HIS A 216 -15.32 -19.65 -6.36
CA HIS A 216 -14.21 -19.61 -7.31
C HIS A 216 -14.74 -19.93 -8.71
N ALA A 217 -14.13 -19.34 -9.75
CA ALA A 217 -14.38 -19.75 -11.12
C ALA A 217 -14.07 -21.25 -11.26
N GLU A 218 -14.83 -21.95 -12.10
CA GLU A 218 -14.54 -23.35 -12.40
C GLU A 218 -13.13 -23.48 -12.99
N GLY A 219 -12.28 -24.27 -12.35
CA GLY A 219 -10.88 -24.47 -12.72
C GLY A 219 -10.18 -25.39 -11.72
N GLU A 220 -8.95 -25.77 -12.03
CA GLU A 220 -8.11 -26.60 -11.16
C GLU A 220 -7.57 -25.77 -9.97
N PHE A 221 -8.46 -25.24 -9.14
CA PHE A 221 -8.04 -24.68 -7.87
C PHE A 221 -7.83 -25.82 -6.89
N ARG A 222 -6.65 -25.86 -6.32
CA ARG A 222 -6.32 -26.80 -5.26
C ARG A 222 -7.15 -26.47 -4.03
N VAL A 223 -7.75 -27.47 -3.41
CA VAL A 223 -8.28 -27.31 -2.04
C VAL A 223 -7.06 -27.13 -1.12
N ASP A 224 -7.01 -26.01 -0.43
CA ASP A 224 -5.90 -25.58 0.40
C ASP A 224 -6.38 -25.05 1.75
N ASP A 225 -7.31 -25.76 2.36
CA ASP A 225 -7.94 -25.47 3.67
C ASP A 225 -6.91 -25.66 4.80
N TYR A 226 -5.98 -24.70 4.94
CA TYR A 226 -4.96 -24.73 5.98
C TYR A 226 -5.47 -24.23 7.33
N GLU A 227 -4.94 -24.78 8.41
CA GLU A 227 -5.30 -24.37 9.80
C GLU A 227 -5.09 -22.87 10.05
N GLY A 228 -4.12 -22.27 9.34
CA GLY A 228 -3.82 -20.84 9.43
C GLY A 228 -4.81 -19.91 8.77
N GLU A 229 -5.76 -20.42 8.02
CA GLU A 229 -6.77 -19.60 7.36
C GLU A 229 -7.87 -19.14 8.32
N SER A 230 -8.47 -18.00 7.97
CA SER A 230 -9.59 -17.47 8.75
C SER A 230 -10.86 -18.31 8.54
N THR A 231 -11.47 -18.71 9.62
CA THR A 231 -12.79 -19.41 9.60
C THR A 231 -13.99 -18.46 9.53
N ARG A 232 -13.75 -17.15 9.61
CA ARG A 232 -14.79 -16.12 9.78
C ARG A 232 -15.79 -16.11 8.62
N PHE A 233 -15.30 -16.29 7.37
CA PHE A 233 -16.12 -16.28 6.16
C PHE A 233 -16.08 -17.61 5.43
N LYS A 234 -15.89 -18.72 6.18
CA LYS A 234 -15.55 -20.06 5.72
C LYS A 234 -14.13 -20.14 5.13
N ARG A 235 -13.56 -21.31 5.14
CA ARG A 235 -12.23 -21.57 4.57
C ARG A 235 -12.27 -22.09 3.13
N VAL A 236 -13.43 -22.60 2.70
CA VAL A 236 -13.63 -23.15 1.35
C VAL A 236 -14.65 -22.34 0.59
N SER A 237 -14.67 -22.47 -0.71
CA SER A 237 -15.58 -21.79 -1.64
C SER A 237 -17.04 -21.70 -1.16
N GLY A 238 -17.75 -20.69 -1.57
CA GLY A 238 -19.10 -20.37 -1.10
C GLY A 238 -19.09 -19.37 0.06
N HIS A 239 -18.11 -18.45 0.03
CA HIS A 239 -17.99 -17.39 1.03
C HIS A 239 -19.19 -16.45 0.98
N PRO A 240 -19.86 -16.16 2.10
CA PRO A 240 -20.98 -15.24 2.09
C PRO A 240 -20.48 -13.83 1.76
N LEU A 241 -21.19 -13.09 0.93
CA LEU A 241 -20.92 -11.68 0.63
C LEU A 241 -21.84 -10.72 1.39
N ARG A 242 -22.66 -11.27 2.28
CA ARG A 242 -23.49 -10.50 3.22
C ARG A 242 -23.32 -11.07 4.62
N ASP A 243 -23.13 -10.17 5.58
CA ASP A 243 -23.13 -10.52 7.00
C ASP A 243 -24.56 -10.42 7.55
N GLU A 244 -24.98 -11.41 8.34
CA GLU A 244 -26.27 -11.41 9.06
C GLU A 244 -26.43 -10.19 9.98
N ARG A 245 -25.33 -9.58 10.40
CA ARG A 245 -25.26 -8.36 11.24
C ARG A 245 -25.34 -7.06 10.47
N GLY A 246 -25.47 -7.13 9.13
CA GLY A 246 -25.58 -5.95 8.26
C GLY A 246 -24.25 -5.24 7.94
N SER A 247 -23.11 -5.85 8.23
CA SER A 247 -21.79 -5.36 7.84
C SER A 247 -21.45 -5.78 6.40
N TYR A 248 -20.71 -4.94 5.70
CA TYR A 248 -20.16 -5.22 4.35
C TYR A 248 -18.70 -5.71 4.40
N GLU A 249 -18.26 -6.17 5.54
CA GLU A 249 -16.93 -6.76 5.72
C GLU A 249 -16.69 -8.00 4.84
N PRO A 250 -17.69 -8.89 4.59
CA PRO A 250 -17.52 -9.95 3.62
C PRO A 250 -17.19 -9.46 2.20
N VAL A 251 -17.77 -8.32 1.79
CA VAL A 251 -17.42 -7.68 0.51
C VAL A 251 -16.00 -7.13 0.55
N TYR A 252 -15.60 -6.54 1.67
CA TYR A 252 -14.25 -6.02 1.88
C TYR A 252 -13.18 -7.13 1.77
N VAL A 253 -13.53 -8.37 2.16
CA VAL A 253 -12.66 -9.57 2.07
C VAL A 253 -12.99 -10.39 0.82
N SER A 254 -13.23 -9.73 -0.30
CA SER A 254 -13.59 -10.39 -1.55
C SER A 254 -13.08 -9.65 -2.78
N PRO A 255 -13.08 -10.27 -3.96
CA PRO A 255 -12.70 -9.60 -5.20
C PRO A 255 -13.53 -8.35 -5.50
N TRP A 256 -14.77 -8.27 -5.01
CA TRP A 256 -15.68 -7.14 -5.28
C TRP A 256 -15.19 -5.81 -4.70
N LEU A 257 -14.31 -5.82 -3.71
CA LEU A 257 -13.65 -4.60 -3.25
C LEU A 257 -12.86 -3.93 -4.39
N ASP A 258 -11.98 -4.70 -5.05
CA ASP A 258 -11.14 -4.17 -6.13
C ASP A 258 -11.95 -3.90 -7.41
N LEU A 259 -12.94 -4.75 -7.72
CA LEU A 259 -13.85 -4.53 -8.84
C LEU A 259 -14.62 -3.21 -8.67
N SER A 260 -15.09 -2.90 -7.45
CA SER A 260 -15.79 -1.64 -7.16
C SER A 260 -14.85 -0.45 -7.13
N THR A 261 -13.60 -0.63 -6.69
CA THR A 261 -12.58 0.41 -6.72
C THR A 261 -12.27 0.84 -8.16
N PHE A 262 -12.11 -0.10 -9.10
CA PHE A 262 -11.99 0.22 -10.52
C PHE A 262 -13.25 0.83 -11.13
N ALA A 263 -14.43 0.43 -10.66
CA ALA A 263 -15.69 1.02 -11.12
C ALA A 263 -15.75 2.50 -10.73
N LEU A 264 -15.43 2.84 -9.47
CA LEU A 264 -15.38 4.24 -9.05
C LEU A 264 -14.24 5.01 -9.74
N ALA A 265 -13.08 4.40 -9.97
CA ALA A 265 -12.00 4.99 -10.75
C ALA A 265 -12.47 5.38 -12.17
N THR A 266 -13.30 4.53 -12.80
CA THR A 266 -13.92 4.82 -14.11
C THR A 266 -14.85 6.03 -14.03
N GLU A 267 -15.72 6.10 -13.02
CA GLU A 267 -16.61 7.25 -12.81
C GLU A 267 -15.82 8.54 -12.58
N ILE A 268 -14.71 8.50 -11.81
CA ILE A 268 -13.83 9.65 -11.59
C ILE A 268 -13.25 10.15 -12.92
N VAL A 269 -12.69 9.26 -13.76
CA VAL A 269 -12.14 9.65 -15.08
C VAL A 269 -13.20 10.32 -15.94
N GLN A 270 -14.44 9.82 -15.92
CA GLN A 270 -15.52 10.34 -16.74
C GLN A 270 -16.11 11.64 -16.20
N ALA A 271 -16.37 11.72 -14.90
CA ALA A 271 -17.01 12.86 -14.27
C ALA A 271 -16.09 14.08 -14.16
N GLU A 272 -14.82 13.84 -13.95
CA GLU A 272 -13.80 14.88 -13.79
C GLU A 272 -13.06 15.17 -15.10
N ASP A 273 -13.43 14.51 -16.22
CA ASP A 273 -12.79 14.64 -17.53
C ASP A 273 -11.25 14.52 -17.48
N LEU A 274 -10.74 13.54 -16.69
CA LEU A 274 -9.29 13.38 -16.53
C LEU A 274 -8.62 13.05 -17.87
N GLY A 275 -7.54 13.77 -18.19
CA GLY A 275 -6.78 13.63 -19.42
C GLY A 275 -7.47 14.21 -20.65
N ALA A 276 -8.48 15.07 -20.49
CA ALA A 276 -9.20 15.68 -21.62
C ALA A 276 -8.47 16.86 -22.28
N ASP A 277 -7.55 17.48 -21.54
CA ASP A 277 -6.78 18.62 -22.02
C ASP A 277 -5.25 18.35 -22.01
N ASP A 278 -4.43 19.37 -22.20
CA ASP A 278 -2.97 19.25 -22.24
C ASP A 278 -2.30 19.41 -20.85
N VAL A 279 -3.09 19.57 -19.78
CA VAL A 279 -2.61 19.57 -18.40
C VAL A 279 -2.53 18.12 -17.90
N THR A 280 -1.37 17.73 -17.39
CA THR A 280 -1.20 16.37 -16.87
C THR A 280 -1.97 16.17 -15.56
N ASP A 281 -2.96 15.28 -15.59
CA ASP A 281 -3.72 14.85 -14.41
C ASP A 281 -3.12 13.61 -13.76
N LEU A 282 -3.52 13.31 -12.52
CA LEU A 282 -3.12 12.10 -11.79
C LEU A 282 -4.35 11.36 -11.24
N LEU A 283 -4.41 10.08 -11.52
CA LEU A 283 -5.32 9.13 -10.86
C LEU A 283 -4.51 8.04 -10.15
N ALA A 284 -4.60 7.97 -8.84
CA ALA A 284 -3.99 6.93 -8.02
C ALA A 284 -5.05 5.90 -7.58
N ILE A 285 -4.79 4.63 -7.81
CA ILE A 285 -5.73 3.52 -7.53
C ILE A 285 -5.05 2.51 -6.60
N GLY A 286 -5.61 2.30 -5.40
CA GLY A 286 -5.14 1.31 -4.44
C GLY A 286 -6.08 0.09 -4.39
N LEU A 287 -5.64 -1.04 -4.93
CA LEU A 287 -6.40 -2.29 -4.98
C LEU A 287 -6.10 -3.10 -3.73
N SER A 288 -6.96 -2.99 -2.73
CA SER A 288 -6.74 -3.53 -1.39
C SER A 288 -7.25 -4.95 -1.18
N GLY A 289 -8.06 -5.47 -2.09
CA GLY A 289 -8.71 -6.77 -1.96
C GLY A 289 -7.73 -7.93 -1.99
N THR A 290 -6.68 -7.84 -2.82
CA THR A 290 -5.62 -8.86 -2.91
C THR A 290 -4.93 -9.09 -1.56
N ASP A 291 -4.63 -8.03 -0.82
CA ASP A 291 -4.02 -8.11 0.51
C ASP A 291 -4.97 -8.70 1.55
N VAL A 292 -6.19 -8.19 1.60
CA VAL A 292 -7.19 -8.64 2.59
C VAL A 292 -7.52 -10.12 2.37
N ILE A 293 -7.66 -10.56 1.12
CA ILE A 293 -7.89 -11.97 0.76
C ILE A 293 -6.66 -12.80 1.15
N GLY A 294 -5.45 -12.33 0.84
CA GLY A 294 -4.21 -13.01 1.21
C GLY A 294 -4.04 -13.18 2.72
N HIS A 295 -4.49 -12.19 3.52
CA HIS A 295 -4.50 -12.29 4.98
C HIS A 295 -5.52 -13.29 5.54
N HIS A 296 -6.65 -13.48 4.86
CA HIS A 296 -7.71 -14.37 5.31
C HIS A 296 -7.51 -15.82 4.88
N TYR A 297 -7.05 -16.03 3.65
CA TYR A 297 -7.00 -17.35 3.01
C TYR A 297 -5.59 -17.78 2.60
N GLY A 298 -4.61 -16.91 2.78
CA GLY A 298 -3.25 -17.16 2.33
C GLY A 298 -2.97 -16.66 0.89
N PRO A 299 -1.71 -16.27 0.61
CA PRO A 299 -1.35 -15.68 -0.68
C PRO A 299 -1.31 -16.68 -1.85
N ARG A 300 -1.40 -17.97 -1.56
CA ARG A 300 -1.43 -19.07 -2.56
C ARG A 300 -2.76 -19.78 -2.60
N SER A 301 -3.75 -19.29 -1.90
CA SER A 301 -5.08 -19.87 -1.86
C SER A 301 -5.79 -19.83 -3.21
N ALA A 302 -6.80 -20.66 -3.33
CA ALA A 302 -7.72 -20.62 -4.47
C ALA A 302 -8.45 -19.28 -4.56
N GLU A 303 -8.77 -18.70 -3.41
CA GLU A 303 -9.36 -17.37 -3.26
C GLU A 303 -8.45 -16.28 -3.83
N ALA A 304 -7.17 -16.29 -3.47
CA ALA A 304 -6.20 -15.33 -3.98
C ALA A 304 -5.97 -15.50 -5.49
N ALA A 305 -6.04 -16.72 -6.00
CA ALA A 305 -5.92 -17.00 -7.44
C ALA A 305 -7.14 -16.50 -8.22
N ASP A 306 -8.37 -16.81 -7.75
CA ASP A 306 -9.61 -16.35 -8.37
C ASP A 306 -9.74 -14.81 -8.33
N ALA A 307 -9.37 -14.20 -7.18
CA ALA A 307 -9.38 -12.75 -7.02
C ALA A 307 -8.45 -12.07 -8.03
N LEU A 308 -7.22 -12.57 -8.20
CA LEU A 308 -6.27 -12.02 -9.15
C LEU A 308 -6.74 -12.19 -10.60
N GLN A 309 -7.39 -13.30 -10.94
CA GLN A 309 -7.96 -13.53 -12.28
C GLN A 309 -9.09 -12.54 -12.58
N ARG A 310 -10.02 -12.32 -11.64
CA ARG A 310 -11.10 -11.34 -11.80
C ARG A 310 -10.57 -9.93 -11.89
N LEU A 311 -9.58 -9.61 -11.06
CA LEU A 311 -8.89 -8.32 -11.08
C LEU A 311 -8.27 -8.06 -12.45
N ASP A 312 -7.55 -9.02 -13.03
CA ASP A 312 -6.90 -8.92 -14.34
C ASP A 312 -7.90 -8.60 -15.46
N GLN A 313 -9.06 -9.26 -15.46
CA GLN A 313 -10.14 -9.02 -16.41
C GLN A 313 -10.77 -7.63 -16.24
N ARG A 314 -11.01 -7.21 -14.98
CA ARG A 314 -11.58 -5.88 -14.69
C ARG A 314 -10.63 -4.79 -15.07
N PHE A 315 -9.34 -4.97 -14.79
CA PHE A 315 -8.30 -4.04 -15.16
C PHE A 315 -8.18 -3.88 -16.68
N ASP A 316 -8.31 -4.96 -17.46
CA ASP A 316 -8.34 -4.87 -18.92
C ASP A 316 -9.54 -4.04 -19.42
N THR A 317 -10.69 -4.17 -18.79
CA THR A 317 -11.86 -3.33 -19.07
C THR A 317 -11.57 -1.85 -18.76
N PHE A 318 -10.88 -1.55 -17.66
CA PHE A 318 -10.47 -0.20 -17.33
C PHE A 318 -9.46 0.37 -18.32
N LEU A 319 -8.47 -0.42 -18.77
CA LEU A 319 -7.52 0.01 -19.81
C LEU A 319 -8.21 0.32 -21.14
N LYS A 320 -9.19 -0.49 -21.56
CA LYS A 320 -9.97 -0.21 -22.78
C LYS A 320 -10.75 1.10 -22.66
N MET A 321 -11.33 1.38 -21.48
CA MET A 321 -12.01 2.65 -21.24
C MET A 321 -11.02 3.83 -21.35
N LEU A 322 -9.79 3.70 -20.82
CA LEU A 322 -8.75 4.73 -20.98
C LEU A 322 -8.33 4.90 -22.45
N ASP A 323 -8.15 3.79 -23.17
CA ASP A 323 -7.82 3.84 -24.61
C ASP A 323 -8.88 4.63 -25.40
N ASP A 324 -10.16 4.44 -25.07
CA ASP A 324 -11.29 5.07 -25.75
C ASP A 324 -11.49 6.55 -25.30
N LYS A 325 -11.35 6.86 -24.02
CA LYS A 325 -11.67 8.17 -23.44
C LYS A 325 -10.48 9.16 -23.54
N VAL A 326 -9.26 8.70 -23.21
CA VAL A 326 -8.06 9.55 -23.17
C VAL A 326 -7.24 9.40 -24.45
N GLY A 327 -7.14 8.19 -24.96
CA GLY A 327 -6.28 7.82 -26.09
C GLY A 327 -5.09 6.98 -25.64
N ALA A 328 -4.82 5.88 -26.34
CA ALA A 328 -3.80 4.91 -25.96
C ALA A 328 -2.36 5.47 -25.90
N SER A 329 -2.09 6.60 -26.55
CA SER A 329 -0.79 7.31 -26.56
C SER A 329 -0.72 8.47 -25.56
N ASP A 330 -1.84 8.87 -24.97
CA ASP A 330 -1.96 10.12 -24.21
C ASP A 330 -1.98 9.89 -22.69
N TYR A 331 -1.93 8.65 -22.22
CA TYR A 331 -1.78 8.34 -20.81
C TYR A 331 -0.54 7.49 -20.51
N LEU A 332 -0.01 7.64 -19.31
CA LEU A 332 1.02 6.78 -18.74
C LEU A 332 0.40 5.95 -17.63
N ILE A 333 0.55 4.64 -17.69
CA ILE A 333 0.14 3.77 -16.58
C ILE A 333 1.35 3.13 -15.90
N VAL A 334 1.36 3.15 -14.57
CA VAL A 334 2.35 2.50 -13.71
C VAL A 334 1.62 1.49 -12.84
N VAL A 335 2.08 0.24 -12.84
CA VAL A 335 1.55 -0.81 -11.96
C VAL A 335 2.65 -1.26 -11.02
N THR A 336 2.37 -1.28 -9.74
CA THR A 336 3.30 -1.69 -8.68
C THR A 336 2.55 -2.38 -7.54
N ALA A 337 3.30 -2.82 -6.54
CA ALA A 337 2.77 -3.22 -5.23
C ALA A 337 3.38 -2.34 -4.14
N ASP A 338 2.68 -2.20 -3.04
CA ASP A 338 3.16 -1.51 -1.84
C ASP A 338 4.07 -2.39 -1.00
N HIS A 339 3.84 -3.70 -1.01
CA HIS A 339 4.69 -4.73 -0.41
C HIS A 339 4.38 -6.12 -1.00
N GLY A 340 5.16 -7.12 -0.61
CA GLY A 340 4.89 -8.54 -0.85
C GLY A 340 4.31 -9.21 0.39
N VAL A 341 4.35 -10.55 0.41
CA VAL A 341 3.85 -11.37 1.52
C VAL A 341 4.62 -12.69 1.62
N ALA A 342 4.79 -13.18 2.85
CA ALA A 342 5.32 -14.51 3.08
C ALA A 342 4.27 -15.59 2.82
N GLU A 343 4.74 -16.78 2.45
CA GLU A 343 3.87 -17.95 2.35
C GLU A 343 3.36 -18.37 3.74
N LEU A 344 2.18 -19.01 3.78
CA LEU A 344 1.74 -19.69 4.99
C LEU A 344 2.77 -20.74 5.41
N PRO A 345 3.07 -20.90 6.71
CA PRO A 345 3.97 -21.95 7.21
C PRO A 345 3.56 -23.33 6.73
N GLU A 346 2.27 -23.65 6.77
CA GLU A 346 1.70 -24.93 6.38
C GLU A 346 1.93 -25.22 4.89
N TYR A 347 1.74 -24.22 4.02
CA TYR A 347 2.05 -24.33 2.60
C TYR A 347 3.55 -24.60 2.37
N ARG A 348 4.43 -23.91 3.10
CA ARG A 348 5.88 -24.08 2.98
C ARG A 348 6.32 -25.48 3.40
N ASP A 349 5.75 -25.99 4.50
CA ASP A 349 6.05 -27.34 5.00
C ASP A 349 5.63 -28.40 3.99
N GLU A 350 4.47 -28.25 3.38
CA GLU A 350 3.98 -29.13 2.32
C GLU A 350 4.87 -29.11 1.07
N GLN A 351 5.46 -27.96 0.74
CA GLN A 351 6.42 -27.82 -0.35
C GLN A 351 7.83 -28.33 0.02
N GLY A 352 8.00 -28.93 1.19
CA GLY A 352 9.29 -29.45 1.65
C GLY A 352 10.31 -28.36 1.96
N SER A 353 9.88 -27.21 2.49
CA SER A 353 10.78 -26.13 2.88
C SER A 353 11.85 -26.62 3.85
N LYS A 354 13.10 -26.28 3.55
CA LYS A 354 14.25 -26.55 4.44
C LYS A 354 14.39 -25.51 5.56
N CYS A 355 13.39 -24.70 5.81
CA CYS A 355 13.45 -23.74 6.91
C CYS A 355 13.45 -24.52 8.24
N PRO A 356 14.51 -24.43 9.04
CA PRO A 356 14.63 -25.24 10.26
C PRO A 356 13.65 -24.81 11.37
N VAL A 357 13.01 -23.66 11.20
CA VAL A 357 11.98 -23.12 12.09
C VAL A 357 10.81 -22.69 11.23
N SER A 358 9.89 -23.61 10.96
CA SER A 358 8.57 -23.30 10.44
C SER A 358 7.55 -23.47 11.56
N GLY A 359 6.55 -22.61 11.60
CA GLY A 359 5.48 -22.70 12.58
C GLY A 359 4.85 -21.34 12.90
N ARG A 360 3.86 -21.39 13.75
CA ARG A 360 3.13 -20.23 14.26
C ARG A 360 3.52 -19.93 15.69
N ILE A 361 3.63 -18.66 16.00
CA ILE A 361 3.92 -18.15 17.34
C ILE A 361 2.74 -17.26 17.71
N SER A 362 2.17 -17.51 18.89
CA SER A 362 1.23 -16.57 19.50
C SER A 362 1.99 -15.31 19.92
N VAL A 363 1.64 -14.18 19.32
CA VAL A 363 2.24 -12.88 19.68
C VAL A 363 1.89 -12.54 21.13
N GLU A 364 0.68 -12.86 21.56
CA GLU A 364 0.21 -12.64 22.93
C GLU A 364 1.05 -13.44 23.95
N GLU A 365 1.33 -14.71 23.67
CA GLU A 365 2.16 -15.56 24.53
C GLU A 365 3.61 -15.08 24.55
N LEU A 366 4.15 -14.68 23.40
CA LEU A 366 5.49 -14.09 23.31
C LEU A 366 5.58 -12.81 24.13
N VAL A 367 4.64 -11.89 23.96
CA VAL A 367 4.58 -10.63 24.71
C VAL A 367 4.46 -10.90 26.21
N ALA A 368 3.58 -11.82 26.63
CA ALA A 368 3.43 -12.20 28.04
C ALA A 368 4.72 -12.78 28.61
N SER A 369 5.41 -13.64 27.85
CA SER A 369 6.70 -14.21 28.23
C SER A 369 7.77 -13.13 28.42
N ILE A 370 7.86 -12.19 27.47
CA ILE A 370 8.80 -11.06 27.56
C ILE A 370 8.50 -10.20 28.80
N HIS A 371 7.24 -9.85 29.02
CA HIS A 371 6.84 -9.11 30.23
C HIS A 371 7.26 -9.82 31.50
N GLN A 372 7.01 -11.13 31.58
CA GLN A 372 7.35 -11.92 32.76
C GLN A 372 8.85 -11.95 33.01
N GLU A 373 9.69 -12.11 31.98
CA GLU A 373 11.13 -12.15 32.13
C GLU A 373 11.72 -10.76 32.46
N LEU A 374 11.23 -9.69 31.82
CA LEU A 374 11.60 -8.32 32.18
C LEU A 374 11.28 -8.04 33.65
N PHE A 375 10.08 -8.44 34.09
CA PHE A 375 9.64 -8.24 35.48
C PHE A 375 10.51 -8.97 36.47
N LYS A 376 10.90 -10.23 36.21
CA LYS A 376 11.83 -10.98 37.07
C LYS A 376 13.20 -10.31 37.19
N LYS A 377 13.70 -9.74 36.07
CA LYS A 377 15.05 -9.14 36.02
C LYS A 377 15.10 -7.75 36.68
N PHE A 378 14.00 -7.00 36.62
CA PHE A 378 13.94 -5.67 37.23
C PHE A 378 13.45 -5.67 38.70
N THR A 379 12.96 -6.82 39.23
CA THR A 379 12.49 -6.95 40.61
C THR A 379 11.46 -5.91 41.06
N HIS A 380 10.59 -5.46 40.14
CA HIS A 380 9.67 -4.36 40.39
C HIS A 380 8.21 -4.84 40.54
N PRO A 381 7.44 -4.27 41.48
CA PRO A 381 6.05 -4.73 41.76
C PRO A 381 4.97 -4.12 40.85
N HIS A 382 5.33 -3.29 39.85
CA HIS A 382 4.37 -2.60 38.99
C HIS A 382 4.04 -3.37 37.70
N SER A 383 2.89 -3.04 37.11
CA SER A 383 2.38 -3.75 35.91
C SER A 383 3.37 -3.67 34.73
N PRO A 384 3.80 -4.81 34.18
CA PRO A 384 4.68 -4.83 33.03
C PRO A 384 4.10 -4.11 31.80
N ALA A 385 2.76 -4.06 31.68
CA ALA A 385 2.06 -3.45 30.56
C ALA A 385 2.36 -1.95 30.40
N ASP A 386 2.80 -1.28 31.47
CA ASP A 386 3.12 0.14 31.44
C ASP A 386 4.58 0.42 31.04
N ALA A 387 5.45 -0.60 31.05
CA ALA A 387 6.88 -0.43 30.80
C ALA A 387 7.22 -0.33 29.32
N PHE A 388 6.53 -1.07 28.46
CA PHE A 388 6.74 -1.03 27.02
C PHE A 388 5.48 -1.41 26.22
N LYS A 389 5.46 -1.03 24.96
CA LYS A 389 4.47 -1.44 23.96
C LYS A 389 5.15 -2.03 22.74
N ILE A 390 4.42 -2.86 22.00
CA ILE A 390 4.86 -3.44 20.73
C ILE A 390 3.97 -2.90 19.63
N SER A 391 4.60 -2.45 18.54
CA SER A 391 3.93 -2.10 17.30
C SER A 391 4.68 -2.77 16.13
N GLY A 392 4.06 -3.77 15.51
CA GLY A 392 4.71 -4.61 14.52
C GLY A 392 5.95 -5.32 15.10
N SER A 393 7.13 -5.06 14.54
CA SER A 393 8.42 -5.58 15.02
C SER A 393 9.17 -4.62 15.97
N GLN A 394 8.53 -3.53 16.39
CA GLN A 394 9.15 -2.50 17.21
C GLN A 394 8.73 -2.61 18.67
N PHE A 395 9.70 -2.52 19.57
CA PHE A 395 9.49 -2.42 21.02
C PHE A 395 9.76 -0.98 21.44
N VAL A 396 8.77 -0.34 22.03
CA VAL A 396 8.86 1.06 22.49
C VAL A 396 8.74 1.10 24.00
N PHE A 397 9.81 1.51 24.70
CA PHE A 397 9.79 1.67 26.13
C PHE A 397 9.12 2.98 26.55
N ASN A 398 8.33 2.90 27.60
CA ASN A 398 7.75 4.07 28.27
C ASN A 398 8.82 4.80 29.09
N ARG A 399 9.37 5.87 28.54
CA ARG A 399 10.45 6.65 29.21
C ARG A 399 10.01 7.26 30.52
N THR A 400 8.76 7.70 30.62
CA THR A 400 8.21 8.24 31.86
C THR A 400 8.16 7.15 32.95
N PHE A 401 7.60 5.98 32.61
CA PHE A 401 7.57 4.86 33.51
C PHE A 401 8.97 4.45 33.98
N LEU A 402 9.93 4.33 33.05
CA LEU A 402 11.31 3.98 33.39
C LEU A 402 11.92 5.00 34.37
N SER A 403 11.72 6.30 34.10
CA SER A 403 12.24 7.39 34.97
C SER A 403 11.61 7.39 36.36
N GLU A 404 10.29 7.18 36.47
CA GLU A 404 9.58 7.14 37.74
C GLU A 404 9.97 5.93 38.62
N HIS A 405 10.53 4.89 38.00
CA HIS A 405 10.92 3.67 38.68
C HIS A 405 12.44 3.48 38.77
N ASP A 406 13.22 4.53 38.46
CA ASP A 406 14.69 4.52 38.48
C ASP A 406 15.30 3.38 37.62
N LEU A 407 14.68 3.11 36.48
CA LEU A 407 15.10 2.11 35.50
C LEU A 407 15.82 2.78 34.34
N ALA A 408 17.08 2.44 34.12
CA ALA A 408 17.84 2.93 32.97
C ALA A 408 17.33 2.30 31.66
N LEU A 409 17.09 3.12 30.63
CA LEU A 409 16.63 2.66 29.30
C LEU A 409 17.60 1.63 28.71
N ASP A 410 18.90 1.89 28.75
CA ASP A 410 19.94 1.02 28.20
C ASP A 410 19.88 -0.38 28.86
N ARG A 411 19.63 -0.42 30.17
CA ARG A 411 19.46 -1.67 30.88
C ARG A 411 18.20 -2.42 30.44
N GLY A 412 17.11 -1.69 30.14
CA GLY A 412 15.88 -2.28 29.58
C GLY A 412 16.13 -2.89 28.21
N ILE A 413 16.86 -2.20 27.35
CA ILE A 413 17.25 -2.65 26.01
C ILE A 413 18.11 -3.91 26.09
N GLU A 414 19.18 -3.90 26.90
CA GLU A 414 20.04 -5.09 27.08
C GLU A 414 19.26 -6.34 27.55
N VAL A 415 18.37 -6.17 28.52
CA VAL A 415 17.56 -7.26 29.02
C VAL A 415 16.58 -7.79 27.98
N LEU A 416 15.96 -6.89 27.21
CA LEU A 416 15.05 -7.25 26.12
C LEU A 416 15.79 -8.01 25.03
N ASP A 417 16.95 -7.51 24.58
CA ASP A 417 17.79 -8.15 23.56
C ASP A 417 18.16 -9.59 23.99
N GLN A 418 18.59 -9.76 25.24
CA GLN A 418 18.89 -11.09 25.78
C GLN A 418 17.67 -12.01 25.76
N ILE A 419 16.49 -11.53 26.17
CA ILE A 419 15.27 -12.35 26.18
C ILE A 419 14.91 -12.78 24.75
N LEU A 420 14.94 -11.84 23.79
CA LEU A 420 14.61 -12.12 22.40
C LEU A 420 15.58 -13.12 21.76
N THR A 421 16.87 -12.98 22.06
CA THR A 421 17.92 -13.90 21.56
C THR A 421 17.77 -15.31 22.16
N ASP A 422 17.47 -15.42 23.45
CA ASP A 422 17.29 -16.70 24.16
C ASP A 422 16.05 -17.47 23.65
N GLN A 423 15.04 -16.79 23.15
CA GLN A 423 13.80 -17.40 22.62
C GLN A 423 14.01 -18.18 21.31
N LYS A 424 15.13 -18.02 20.59
CA LYS A 424 15.46 -18.67 19.30
C LYS A 424 14.45 -18.47 18.16
N ILE A 425 13.43 -17.64 18.38
CA ILE A 425 12.38 -17.30 17.42
C ILE A 425 12.64 -15.95 16.77
N VAL A 426 13.51 -15.15 17.38
CA VAL A 426 13.98 -13.87 16.85
C VAL A 426 15.38 -14.06 16.30
N LYS A 427 15.59 -13.69 15.05
CA LYS A 427 16.90 -13.82 14.37
C LYS A 427 17.90 -12.82 14.93
N ALA A 428 17.48 -11.59 15.16
CA ALA A 428 18.27 -10.50 15.71
C ALA A 428 17.35 -9.41 16.25
N ALA A 429 17.85 -8.62 17.20
CA ALA A 429 17.26 -7.40 17.67
C ALA A 429 18.30 -6.29 17.59
N TRP A 430 17.89 -5.06 17.38
CA TRP A 430 18.74 -3.88 17.28
C TRP A 430 18.15 -2.73 18.09
N SER A 431 18.97 -2.04 18.82
CA SER A 431 18.59 -0.77 19.42
C SER A 431 18.46 0.33 18.35
N ALA A 432 17.78 1.42 18.66
CA ALA A 432 17.68 2.57 17.77
C ALA A 432 19.08 3.18 17.46
N GLU A 433 20.04 3.11 18.39
CA GLU A 433 21.42 3.55 18.19
C GLU A 433 22.14 2.66 17.18
N GLU A 434 22.06 1.33 17.32
CA GLU A 434 22.64 0.39 16.37
C GLU A 434 22.05 0.54 14.98
N ILE A 435 20.74 0.76 14.85
CA ILE A 435 20.09 1.07 13.58
C ILE A 435 20.63 2.38 12.99
N SER A 436 20.76 3.44 13.81
CA SER A 436 21.17 4.76 13.34
C SER A 436 22.63 4.82 12.88
N THR A 437 23.52 4.08 13.56
CA THR A 437 24.97 4.09 13.33
C THR A 437 25.47 2.89 12.53
N GLY A 438 24.68 1.81 12.46
CA GLY A 438 25.07 0.56 11.82
C GLY A 438 25.27 0.68 10.31
N SER A 439 26.24 -0.07 9.78
CA SER A 439 26.57 -0.12 8.36
C SER A 439 26.01 -1.37 7.64
N SER A 440 25.35 -2.27 8.35
CA SER A 440 24.75 -3.47 7.73
C SER A 440 23.57 -3.10 6.82
N GLU A 441 23.23 -4.00 5.90
CA GLU A 441 22.05 -3.80 5.03
C GLU A 441 20.77 -3.76 5.85
N GLU A 442 20.65 -4.63 6.84
CA GLU A 442 19.50 -4.65 7.76
C GLU A 442 19.35 -3.32 8.51
N ALA A 443 20.44 -2.80 9.10
CA ALA A 443 20.41 -1.50 9.79
C ALA A 443 19.98 -0.39 8.83
N ARG A 444 20.43 -0.40 7.58
CA ARG A 444 20.03 0.56 6.55
C ARG A 444 18.53 0.46 6.24
N LEU A 445 18.00 -0.75 6.05
CA LEU A 445 16.59 -0.97 5.75
C LEU A 445 15.69 -0.51 6.91
N TYR A 446 16.05 -0.82 8.16
CA TYR A 446 15.30 -0.36 9.33
C TYR A 446 15.40 1.16 9.55
N ARG A 447 16.54 1.78 9.23
CA ARG A 447 16.71 3.24 9.28
C ARG A 447 15.82 3.96 8.26
N ASN A 448 15.57 3.36 7.13
CA ASN A 448 14.66 3.86 6.10
C ASN A 448 13.18 3.65 6.46
N SER A 449 12.90 2.77 7.42
CA SER A 449 11.55 2.50 7.89
C SER A 449 11.09 3.55 8.91
#